data_0d45631f145d28113e55c9b7e6dc7cbc
#
_entry.id   0d45631f145d28113e55c9b7e6dc7cbc
#
_cell.length_a   1.000
_cell.length_b   1.000
_cell.length_c   1.000
_cell.angle_alpha   90.00
_cell.angle_beta   90.00
_cell.angle_gamma   90.00
#
_symmetry.space_group_name_H-M   'P 1'
#
loop_
_entity.id
_entity.type
_entity.pdbx_description
1 polymer ?
#
loop_
_entity_poly.entity_id
_entity_poly.type
_entity_poly.pdbx_seq_one_letter_code
_entity_poly.pdbx_strand_id
1 'polypeptide(L)'
;MLFCSTVLAYNLLMPNTFTKTTLSNGLTVLLKEIHTAPLISSWVWYRVGSRDEAPPLTGISHLVEHMQFKGTPQFPAAVLDRAISRDGGMRNAFTFLDWTTYFETMPADKIDIALRLEADRMVNSEFDEKEFSSERTVVMSEREGDENEPMFRLGEAIQQAAFRIHSYHHEVIGDMADLKTVTRDDLYKHYRTYYVPNNAVIGVAGDFNTKEMLARIKKLFEPIPAGATPPRLARQEPEQRGEVRLSVEGPGETVYVQAAYRFPAASHPDFFALSVLDSLLAGPSNLNMFGGGGISNKTSRLYRSLVDKEFAVGLSGGSNVTVDPFLYQITLIVHPNRKPEDALAALDDEIKRVQDSLVSKEEIARAIKQARANFAYGTENITNQAFWLGYAEMFSDYKWFETYLDKMLKVTPKDVQRVAREYLRPQSRVVGTYVPTGNGESK
;
A
#
# COMPACT_ATOMS: atom_id res chain seq x y z
N MET A 1 -37.82 -8.52 8.58
CA MET A 1 -38.07 -8.08 7.20
C MET A 1 -37.68 -6.65 6.87
N LEU A 2 -37.13 -5.87 7.80
CA LEU A 2 -36.69 -4.47 7.55
C LEU A 2 -35.21 -4.30 7.21
N PHE A 3 -34.42 -5.35 7.25
CA PHE A 3 -32.95 -5.27 6.97
C PHE A 3 -32.57 -5.40 5.49
N CYS A 4 -33.50 -5.82 4.61
CA CYS A 4 -33.21 -5.98 3.18
C CYS A 4 -33.36 -4.70 2.37
N SER A 5 -34.13 -3.73 2.86
CA SER A 5 -34.44 -2.48 2.13
C SER A 5 -33.35 -1.41 2.20
N THR A 6 -32.50 -1.42 3.24
CA THR A 6 -31.42 -0.45 3.39
C THR A 6 -30.19 -0.76 2.54
N VAL A 7 -29.96 -2.03 2.17
CA VAL A 7 -28.85 -2.42 1.28
C VAL A 7 -29.14 -2.03 -0.17
N LEU A 8 -30.42 -2.15 -0.60
CA LEU A 8 -30.84 -1.66 -1.93
C LEU A 8 -30.79 -0.11 -2.03
N ALA A 9 -31.02 0.61 -0.93
CA ALA A 9 -31.03 2.08 -0.94
C ALA A 9 -29.62 2.68 -1.10
N TYR A 10 -28.55 2.00 -0.62
CA TYR A 10 -27.18 2.48 -0.80
C TYR A 10 -26.67 2.30 -2.24
N ASN A 11 -27.10 1.24 -2.92
CA ASN A 11 -26.82 1.02 -4.34
C ASN A 11 -27.68 1.89 -5.29
N LEU A 12 -28.77 2.48 -4.78
CA LEU A 12 -29.66 3.35 -5.58
C LEU A 12 -29.25 4.83 -5.55
N LEU A 13 -28.32 5.24 -4.68
CA LEU A 13 -27.96 6.65 -4.50
C LEU A 13 -26.74 7.12 -5.30
N MET A 14 -25.94 6.22 -5.87
CA MET A 14 -24.88 6.56 -6.83
C MET A 14 -24.84 5.47 -7.90
N PRO A 15 -25.20 5.73 -9.16
CA PRO A 15 -24.77 4.85 -10.24
C PRO A 15 -23.25 4.88 -10.24
N ASN A 16 -22.64 3.78 -9.82
CA ASN A 16 -21.17 3.64 -9.72
C ASN A 16 -20.60 3.43 -11.14
N THR A 17 -21.01 4.28 -12.07
CA THR A 17 -20.59 4.22 -13.46
C THR A 17 -19.23 4.88 -13.59
N PHE A 18 -18.24 4.08 -13.88
CA PHE A 18 -16.93 4.55 -14.34
C PHE A 18 -16.75 4.16 -15.81
N THR A 19 -15.93 4.90 -16.50
CA THR A 19 -15.52 4.58 -17.88
C THR A 19 -14.09 4.06 -17.84
N LYS A 20 -13.86 2.87 -18.40
CA LYS A 20 -12.54 2.29 -18.62
C LYS A 20 -12.27 2.17 -20.10
N THR A 21 -11.13 2.66 -20.57
CA THR A 21 -10.67 2.54 -21.94
C THR A 21 -9.15 2.37 -21.99
N THR A 22 -8.66 1.79 -23.07
CA THR A 22 -7.21 1.72 -23.34
C THR A 22 -6.93 2.53 -24.60
N LEU A 23 -5.96 3.47 -24.53
CA LEU A 23 -5.54 4.29 -25.65
C LEU A 23 -4.72 3.45 -26.66
N SER A 24 -4.51 3.99 -27.85
CA SER A 24 -3.76 3.31 -28.93
C SER A 24 -2.31 2.96 -28.55
N ASN A 25 -1.72 3.71 -27.61
CA ASN A 25 -0.39 3.48 -27.06
C ASN A 25 -0.36 2.55 -25.84
N GLY A 26 -1.49 1.92 -25.47
CA GLY A 26 -1.59 0.97 -24.37
C GLY A 26 -1.88 1.60 -22.99
N LEU A 27 -1.96 2.92 -22.87
CA LEU A 27 -2.32 3.56 -21.60
C LEU A 27 -3.76 3.24 -21.22
N THR A 28 -3.95 2.73 -20.01
CA THR A 28 -5.29 2.46 -19.45
C THR A 28 -5.82 3.73 -18.75
N VAL A 29 -7.04 4.12 -19.06
CA VAL A 29 -7.70 5.31 -18.50
C VAL A 29 -9.00 4.90 -17.82
N LEU A 30 -9.17 5.30 -16.56
CA LEU A 30 -10.39 5.12 -15.78
C LEU A 30 -10.91 6.50 -15.35
N LEU A 31 -12.17 6.78 -15.68
CA LEU A 31 -12.82 8.05 -15.39
C LEU A 31 -14.08 7.85 -14.57
N LYS A 32 -14.24 8.61 -13.50
CA LYS A 32 -15.42 8.63 -12.64
C LYS A 32 -15.93 10.04 -12.46
N GLU A 33 -17.01 10.37 -13.12
CA GLU A 33 -17.68 11.69 -13.06
C GLU A 33 -18.43 11.85 -11.74
N ILE A 34 -18.13 12.93 -10.97
CA ILE A 34 -18.68 13.19 -9.63
C ILE A 34 -18.83 14.70 -9.45
N HIS A 35 -20.06 15.19 -9.30
CA HIS A 35 -20.38 16.61 -9.21
C HIS A 35 -20.69 17.10 -7.78
N THR A 36 -20.12 16.48 -6.75
CA THR A 36 -20.37 16.85 -5.34
C THR A 36 -19.55 18.05 -4.87
N ALA A 37 -18.41 18.30 -5.52
CA ALA A 37 -17.54 19.44 -5.27
C ALA A 37 -16.80 19.83 -6.57
N PRO A 38 -16.47 21.10 -6.78
CA PRO A 38 -15.77 21.56 -7.99
C PRO A 38 -14.26 21.22 -7.96
N LEU A 39 -13.97 19.95 -7.74
CA LEU A 39 -12.61 19.41 -7.65
C LEU A 39 -12.44 18.21 -8.59
N ILE A 40 -11.23 18.02 -9.07
CA ILE A 40 -10.81 16.84 -9.83
C ILE A 40 -9.51 16.33 -9.23
N SER A 41 -9.44 15.01 -9.01
CA SER A 41 -8.20 14.32 -8.65
C SER A 41 -7.77 13.42 -9.80
N SER A 42 -6.52 13.55 -10.21
CA SER A 42 -5.86 12.75 -11.25
C SER A 42 -4.71 11.96 -10.64
N TRP A 43 -4.66 10.67 -10.90
CA TRP A 43 -3.63 9.75 -10.44
C TRP A 43 -3.01 9.03 -11.62
N VAL A 44 -1.69 9.10 -11.73
CA VAL A 44 -0.94 8.32 -12.71
C VAL A 44 -0.15 7.25 -11.98
N TRP A 45 -0.38 6.00 -12.36
CA TRP A 45 0.19 4.81 -11.77
C TRP A 45 1.11 4.13 -12.76
N TYR A 46 2.29 3.75 -12.31
CA TYR A 46 3.22 2.92 -13.05
C TYR A 46 3.35 1.56 -12.36
N ARG A 47 3.25 0.49 -13.13
CA ARG A 47 3.44 -0.87 -12.62
C ARG A 47 4.95 -1.14 -12.46
N VAL A 48 5.56 -0.49 -11.48
CA VAL A 48 6.95 -0.62 -11.08
C VAL A 48 7.11 -0.17 -9.65
N GLY A 49 7.80 -0.97 -8.84
CA GLY A 49 8.13 -0.69 -7.45
C GLY A 49 9.31 -1.54 -7.03
N SER A 50 9.56 -1.68 -5.72
CA SER A 50 10.72 -2.44 -5.23
C SER A 50 10.70 -3.91 -5.66
N ARG A 51 9.54 -4.48 -5.99
CA ARG A 51 9.39 -5.81 -6.58
C ARG A 51 10.17 -6.00 -7.89
N ASP A 52 10.31 -4.95 -8.67
CA ASP A 52 10.96 -4.99 -9.98
C ASP A 52 12.46 -4.66 -9.90
N GLU A 53 13.00 -4.62 -8.68
CA GLU A 53 14.39 -4.31 -8.38
C GLU A 53 15.18 -5.55 -7.95
N ALA A 54 16.50 -5.48 -8.11
CA ALA A 54 17.42 -6.47 -7.60
C ALA A 54 18.78 -5.80 -7.28
N PRO A 55 19.53 -6.30 -6.29
CA PRO A 55 20.88 -5.82 -6.05
C PRO A 55 21.74 -5.84 -7.34
N PRO A 56 22.57 -4.82 -7.59
CA PRO A 56 22.92 -3.71 -6.71
C PRO A 56 22.08 -2.42 -6.93
N LEU A 57 20.79 -2.52 -7.26
CA LEU A 57 19.94 -1.39 -7.62
C LEU A 57 18.64 -1.32 -6.77
N THR A 58 18.69 -1.78 -5.52
CA THR A 58 17.54 -1.63 -4.61
C THR A 58 17.31 -0.16 -4.26
N GLY A 59 16.05 0.27 -4.14
CA GLY A 59 15.67 1.66 -3.90
C GLY A 59 15.63 2.55 -5.14
N ILE A 60 15.93 2.00 -6.31
CA ILE A 60 15.99 2.79 -7.56
C ILE A 60 14.63 3.36 -7.96
N SER A 61 13.51 2.64 -7.70
CA SER A 61 12.16 3.16 -8.00
C SER A 61 11.81 4.36 -7.13
N HIS A 62 12.20 4.35 -5.85
CA HIS A 62 12.01 5.45 -4.93
C HIS A 62 12.88 6.67 -5.32
N LEU A 63 14.14 6.45 -5.69
CA LEU A 63 15.00 7.51 -6.23
C LEU A 63 14.44 8.12 -7.53
N VAL A 64 13.86 7.31 -8.42
CA VAL A 64 13.18 7.83 -9.62
C VAL A 64 11.97 8.67 -9.22
N GLU A 65 11.21 8.27 -8.19
CA GLU A 65 10.10 9.09 -7.66
C GLU A 65 10.60 10.48 -7.27
N HIS A 66 11.67 10.59 -6.47
CA HIS A 66 12.29 11.86 -6.07
C HIS A 66 12.71 12.71 -7.30
N MET A 67 13.36 12.07 -8.27
CA MET A 67 13.81 12.77 -9.47
C MET A 67 12.67 13.29 -10.34
N GLN A 68 11.49 12.69 -10.29
CA GLN A 68 10.29 13.17 -10.99
C GLN A 68 9.79 14.53 -10.47
N PHE A 69 10.23 14.97 -9.31
CA PHE A 69 9.94 16.31 -8.77
C PHE A 69 10.98 17.37 -9.18
N LYS A 70 12.07 16.96 -9.84
CA LYS A 70 13.16 17.89 -10.24
C LYS A 70 12.91 18.59 -11.56
N GLY A 71 11.80 18.30 -12.21
CA GLY A 71 11.28 19.06 -13.33
C GLY A 71 11.58 18.46 -14.70
N THR A 72 11.07 19.18 -15.66
CA THR A 72 11.24 18.95 -17.10
C THR A 72 11.58 20.29 -17.75
N PRO A 73 12.01 20.32 -19.01
CA PRO A 73 12.20 21.59 -19.74
C PRO A 73 10.95 22.47 -19.78
N GLN A 74 9.76 21.84 -19.82
CA GLN A 74 8.49 22.58 -19.85
C GLN A 74 8.02 23.01 -18.45
N PHE A 75 8.33 22.22 -17.43
CA PHE A 75 7.91 22.43 -16.05
C PHE A 75 9.12 22.38 -15.10
N PRO A 76 9.94 23.43 -15.02
CA PRO A 76 11.00 23.49 -14.02
C PRO A 76 10.44 23.34 -12.60
N ALA A 77 11.14 22.61 -11.72
CA ALA A 77 10.67 22.23 -10.38
C ALA A 77 10.08 23.38 -9.56
N ALA A 78 10.81 24.51 -9.45
CA ALA A 78 10.37 25.66 -8.67
C ALA A 78 9.13 26.39 -9.24
N VAL A 79 8.85 26.22 -10.53
CA VAL A 79 7.69 26.84 -11.19
C VAL A 79 6.45 25.99 -10.93
N LEU A 80 6.60 24.69 -10.98
CA LEU A 80 5.51 23.73 -10.84
C LEU A 80 4.86 23.79 -9.46
N ASP A 81 5.66 23.73 -8.38
CA ASP A 81 5.16 23.78 -7.01
C ASP A 81 4.33 25.04 -6.75
N ARG A 82 4.86 26.18 -7.22
CA ARG A 82 4.16 27.45 -7.08
C ARG A 82 2.86 27.50 -7.88
N ALA A 83 2.82 26.91 -9.08
CA ALA A 83 1.63 26.92 -9.92
C ALA A 83 0.51 26.09 -9.30
N ILE A 84 0.81 24.89 -8.81
CA ILE A 84 -0.17 24.01 -8.17
C ILE A 84 -0.68 24.64 -6.86
N SER A 85 0.25 25.08 -5.98
CA SER A 85 -0.13 25.66 -4.67
C SER A 85 -0.89 26.98 -4.84
N ARG A 86 -0.48 27.86 -5.79
CA ARG A 86 -1.18 29.12 -6.09
C ARG A 86 -2.63 28.89 -6.50
N ASP A 87 -2.88 27.85 -7.29
CA ASP A 87 -4.20 27.54 -7.81
C ASP A 87 -5.01 26.64 -6.85
N GLY A 88 -4.53 26.45 -5.61
CA GLY A 88 -5.24 25.71 -4.54
C GLY A 88 -5.18 24.20 -4.70
N GLY A 89 -4.25 23.69 -5.47
CA GLY A 89 -4.03 22.26 -5.66
C GLY A 89 -3.15 21.64 -4.59
N MET A 90 -3.24 20.33 -4.48
CA MET A 90 -2.33 19.47 -3.72
C MET A 90 -1.75 18.41 -4.62
N ARG A 91 -0.50 18.03 -4.39
CA ARG A 91 0.18 16.95 -5.09
C ARG A 91 1.05 16.12 -4.16
N ASN A 92 1.23 14.87 -4.50
CA ASN A 92 2.23 14.01 -3.86
C ASN A 92 2.56 12.82 -4.78
N ALA A 93 3.47 11.95 -4.32
CA ALA A 93 3.78 10.69 -4.96
C ALA A 93 4.05 9.63 -3.89
N PHE A 94 4.04 8.36 -4.31
CA PHE A 94 4.35 7.23 -3.46
C PHE A 94 4.97 6.12 -4.30
N THR A 95 6.01 5.51 -3.77
CA THR A 95 6.55 4.24 -4.24
C THR A 95 6.25 3.15 -3.24
N PHE A 96 5.78 2.01 -3.72
CA PHE A 96 5.50 0.85 -2.90
C PHE A 96 6.11 -0.42 -3.52
N LEU A 97 5.73 -1.59 -3.00
CA LEU A 97 6.29 -2.86 -3.47
C LEU A 97 6.06 -3.09 -4.97
N ASP A 98 4.85 -2.83 -5.48
CA ASP A 98 4.41 -3.22 -6.82
C ASP A 98 4.16 -2.05 -7.77
N TRP A 99 4.21 -0.84 -7.28
CA TRP A 99 3.81 0.34 -8.03
C TRP A 99 4.46 1.62 -7.53
N THR A 100 4.50 2.61 -8.42
CA THR A 100 4.81 4.02 -8.14
C THR A 100 3.68 4.87 -8.70
N THR A 101 3.25 5.88 -7.95
CA THR A 101 2.13 6.73 -8.36
C THR A 101 2.39 8.19 -8.05
N TYR A 102 1.81 9.05 -8.86
CA TYR A 102 1.81 10.50 -8.72
C TYR A 102 0.38 11.00 -8.80
N PHE A 103 0.04 12.01 -8.01
CA PHE A 103 -1.31 12.55 -8.06
C PHE A 103 -1.36 14.05 -7.84
N GLU A 104 -2.35 14.66 -8.44
CA GLU A 104 -2.77 16.01 -8.19
C GLU A 104 -4.29 16.06 -7.94
N THR A 105 -4.69 16.83 -6.93
CA THR A 105 -6.09 17.21 -6.71
C THR A 105 -6.19 18.71 -6.87
N MET A 106 -6.99 19.16 -7.83
CA MET A 106 -7.08 20.54 -8.27
C MET A 106 -8.53 21.03 -8.31
N PRO A 107 -8.78 22.36 -8.21
CA PRO A 107 -10.03 22.93 -8.71
C PRO A 107 -10.30 22.48 -10.14
N ALA A 108 -11.57 22.20 -10.47
CA ALA A 108 -11.95 21.56 -11.73
C ALA A 108 -11.52 22.37 -12.97
N ASP A 109 -11.54 23.72 -12.85
CA ASP A 109 -11.10 24.65 -13.92
C ASP A 109 -9.57 24.71 -14.08
N LYS A 110 -8.79 24.09 -13.19
CA LYS A 110 -7.31 24.11 -13.17
C LYS A 110 -6.66 22.75 -13.47
N ILE A 111 -7.43 21.70 -13.66
CA ILE A 111 -6.89 20.33 -13.83
C ILE A 111 -5.94 20.19 -15.03
N ASP A 112 -6.07 21.02 -16.05
CA ASP A 112 -5.23 20.93 -17.25
C ASP A 112 -3.73 21.09 -16.96
N ILE A 113 -3.35 21.79 -15.88
CA ILE A 113 -1.93 21.91 -15.49
C ILE A 113 -1.40 20.55 -15.00
N ALA A 114 -2.19 19.84 -14.20
CA ALA A 114 -1.83 18.51 -13.70
C ALA A 114 -1.71 17.50 -14.85
N LEU A 115 -2.71 17.43 -15.74
CA LEU A 115 -2.67 16.52 -16.88
C LEU A 115 -1.48 16.75 -17.82
N ARG A 116 -1.13 18.04 -18.08
CA ARG A 116 0.04 18.39 -18.90
C ARG A 116 1.35 18.02 -18.21
N LEU A 117 1.44 18.26 -16.90
CA LEU A 117 2.59 17.87 -16.12
C LEU A 117 2.83 16.35 -16.22
N GLU A 118 1.78 15.57 -15.98
CA GLU A 118 1.88 14.12 -15.98
C GLU A 118 2.28 13.55 -17.35
N ALA A 119 1.71 14.12 -18.42
CA ALA A 119 2.09 13.75 -19.78
C ALA A 119 3.56 14.11 -20.10
N ASP A 120 4.01 15.27 -19.62
CA ASP A 120 5.36 15.76 -19.90
C ASP A 120 6.40 14.97 -19.10
N ARG A 121 6.21 14.76 -17.80
CA ARG A 121 7.15 14.02 -16.97
C ARG A 121 7.22 12.50 -17.29
N MET A 122 6.21 11.94 -17.94
CA MET A 122 6.27 10.56 -18.45
C MET A 122 7.38 10.39 -19.51
N VAL A 123 7.78 11.48 -20.20
CA VAL A 123 8.71 11.43 -21.34
C VAL A 123 9.95 12.29 -21.14
N ASN A 124 9.81 13.45 -20.53
CA ASN A 124 10.78 14.55 -20.58
C ASN A 124 11.42 14.88 -19.22
N SER A 125 11.27 14.04 -18.18
CA SER A 125 11.94 14.28 -16.91
C SER A 125 13.45 14.36 -17.11
N GLU A 126 14.03 15.42 -16.56
CA GLU A 126 15.46 15.67 -16.57
C GLU A 126 16.08 15.03 -15.35
N PHE A 127 17.00 14.14 -15.57
CA PHE A 127 17.80 13.55 -14.51
C PHE A 127 19.14 14.28 -14.49
N ASP A 128 19.13 15.56 -14.06
CA ASP A 128 20.36 16.36 -13.92
C ASP A 128 21.30 15.74 -12.89
N GLU A 129 22.60 15.73 -13.17
CA GLU A 129 23.59 15.06 -12.32
C GLU A 129 23.72 15.70 -10.92
N LYS A 130 23.54 17.04 -10.81
CA LYS A 130 23.62 17.73 -9.52
C LYS A 130 22.36 17.47 -8.70
N GLU A 131 21.18 17.51 -9.34
CA GLU A 131 19.92 17.17 -8.70
C GLU A 131 19.94 15.71 -8.22
N PHE A 132 20.41 14.79 -9.05
CA PHE A 132 20.58 13.39 -8.68
C PHE A 132 21.49 13.23 -7.46
N SER A 133 22.67 13.87 -7.46
CA SER A 133 23.62 13.80 -6.33
C SER A 133 23.00 14.34 -5.05
N SER A 134 22.21 15.41 -5.15
CA SER A 134 21.47 15.98 -4.01
C SER A 134 20.41 15.04 -3.51
N GLU A 135 19.54 14.53 -4.39
CA GLU A 135 18.44 13.65 -4.00
C GLU A 135 18.91 12.30 -3.46
N ARG A 136 19.97 11.74 -4.03
CA ARG A 136 20.59 10.54 -3.47
C ARG A 136 21.01 10.76 -2.02
N THR A 137 21.56 11.94 -1.69
CA THR A 137 21.91 12.30 -0.30
C THR A 137 20.66 12.42 0.57
N VAL A 138 19.58 13.00 0.06
CA VAL A 138 18.28 13.08 0.77
C VAL A 138 17.76 11.69 1.09
N VAL A 139 17.68 10.80 0.10
CA VAL A 139 17.17 9.43 0.30
C VAL A 139 18.08 8.62 1.25
N MET A 140 19.39 8.81 1.19
CA MET A 140 20.31 8.21 2.16
C MET A 140 20.05 8.72 3.59
N SER A 141 19.72 10.01 3.75
CA SER A 141 19.39 10.59 5.06
C SER A 141 18.01 10.12 5.55
N GLU A 142 17.05 9.92 4.66
CA GLU A 142 15.76 9.28 4.98
C GLU A 142 15.98 7.85 5.48
N ARG A 143 16.78 7.07 4.77
CA ARG A 143 17.15 5.72 5.19
C ARG A 143 17.82 5.68 6.56
N GLU A 144 18.76 6.60 6.84
CA GLU A 144 19.38 6.75 8.15
C GLU A 144 18.36 7.13 9.23
N GLY A 145 17.38 7.97 8.89
CA GLY A 145 16.26 8.33 9.76
C GLY A 145 15.39 7.11 10.10
N ASP A 146 14.98 6.36 9.09
CA ASP A 146 14.18 5.14 9.24
C ASP A 146 14.91 4.10 10.09
N GLU A 147 16.22 3.94 9.91
CA GLU A 147 17.05 3.04 10.72
C GLU A 147 17.09 3.38 12.21
N ASN A 148 16.67 4.58 12.64
CA ASN A 148 16.50 4.92 14.04
C ASN A 148 15.14 4.49 14.61
N GLU A 149 14.19 4.14 13.76
CA GLU A 149 12.86 3.72 14.18
C GLU A 149 12.82 2.21 14.52
N PRO A 150 12.45 1.83 15.76
CA PRO A 150 12.41 0.44 16.20
C PRO A 150 11.60 -0.47 15.28
N MET A 151 10.45 0.03 14.82
CA MET A 151 9.53 -0.76 13.98
C MET A 151 10.05 -0.96 12.57
N PHE A 152 10.78 0.00 12.02
CA PHE A 152 11.44 -0.15 10.72
C PHE A 152 12.52 -1.24 10.79
N ARG A 153 13.42 -1.17 11.77
CA ARG A 153 14.48 -2.19 11.96
C ARG A 153 13.91 -3.59 12.12
N LEU A 154 12.88 -3.72 12.96
CA LEU A 154 12.24 -5.01 13.20
C LEU A 154 11.53 -5.54 11.95
N GLY A 155 10.77 -4.67 11.27
CA GLY A 155 10.05 -4.99 10.04
C GLY A 155 10.98 -5.44 8.93
N GLU A 156 12.05 -4.69 8.68
CA GLU A 156 13.08 -5.03 7.69
C GLU A 156 13.73 -6.38 7.97
N ALA A 157 14.18 -6.62 9.21
CA ALA A 157 14.78 -7.90 9.58
C ALA A 157 13.83 -9.09 9.39
N ILE A 158 12.54 -8.90 9.71
CA ILE A 158 11.50 -9.91 9.48
C ILE A 158 11.27 -10.13 7.99
N GLN A 159 11.18 -9.07 7.20
CA GLN A 159 10.98 -9.14 5.75
C GLN A 159 12.15 -9.87 5.09
N GLN A 160 13.38 -9.53 5.43
CA GLN A 160 14.59 -10.21 4.95
C GLN A 160 14.61 -11.69 5.34
N ALA A 161 14.18 -12.05 6.53
CA ALA A 161 14.09 -13.44 6.98
C ALA A 161 12.96 -14.23 6.31
N ALA A 162 11.86 -13.56 5.95
CA ALA A 162 10.71 -14.16 5.30
C ALA A 162 10.93 -14.41 3.81
N PHE A 163 11.68 -13.56 3.13
CA PHE A 163 11.94 -13.65 1.70
C PHE A 163 13.44 -13.84 1.44
N ARG A 164 13.80 -14.93 0.79
CA ARG A 164 15.20 -15.25 0.46
C ARG A 164 15.54 -15.05 -1.00
N ILE A 165 14.54 -15.14 -1.87
CA ILE A 165 14.71 -15.09 -3.31
C ILE A 165 13.86 -14.02 -3.95
N HIS A 166 12.63 -13.83 -3.46
CA HIS A 166 11.70 -12.84 -4.01
C HIS A 166 12.18 -11.42 -3.72
N SER A 167 11.94 -10.49 -4.64
CA SER A 167 12.36 -9.09 -4.49
C SER A 167 11.68 -8.37 -3.31
N TYR A 168 10.61 -8.92 -2.75
CA TYR A 168 10.05 -8.43 -1.48
C TYR A 168 10.98 -8.61 -0.28
N HIS A 169 12.21 -9.06 -0.51
CA HIS A 169 13.26 -9.19 0.49
C HIS A 169 13.75 -7.84 1.04
N HIS A 170 13.80 -6.80 0.22
CA HIS A 170 14.31 -5.47 0.60
C HIS A 170 13.19 -4.45 0.77
N GLU A 171 13.47 -3.42 1.56
CA GLU A 171 12.58 -2.29 1.75
C GLU A 171 12.49 -1.41 0.50
N VAL A 172 11.39 -0.67 0.37
CA VAL A 172 11.16 0.22 -0.79
C VAL A 172 12.23 1.29 -0.92
N ILE A 173 12.74 1.79 0.20
CA ILE A 173 13.81 2.79 0.22
C ILE A 173 15.16 2.23 -0.27
N GLY A 174 15.32 0.90 -0.28
CA GLY A 174 16.52 0.22 -0.74
C GLY A 174 17.60 0.06 0.31
N ASP A 175 18.63 -0.71 -0.04
CA ASP A 175 19.79 -0.95 0.82
C ASP A 175 20.78 0.21 0.75
N MET A 176 21.32 0.62 1.87
CA MET A 176 22.32 1.73 1.94
C MET A 176 23.53 1.46 1.02
N ALA A 177 23.93 0.20 0.86
CA ALA A 177 25.05 -0.17 -0.02
C ALA A 177 24.76 0.14 -1.48
N ASP A 178 23.54 -0.13 -1.92
CA ASP A 178 23.06 0.11 -3.29
C ASP A 178 22.86 1.61 -3.53
N LEU A 179 22.26 2.32 -2.57
CA LEU A 179 22.07 3.78 -2.64
C LEU A 179 23.39 4.54 -2.79
N LYS A 180 24.50 4.05 -2.18
CA LYS A 180 25.82 4.65 -2.32
C LYS A 180 26.44 4.45 -3.70
N THR A 181 26.04 3.42 -4.43
CA THR A 181 26.71 3.02 -5.68
C THR A 181 25.86 3.27 -6.92
N VAL A 182 24.55 3.40 -6.78
CA VAL A 182 23.64 3.70 -7.89
C VAL A 182 24.03 4.97 -8.62
N THR A 183 23.95 4.94 -9.94
CA THR A 183 24.33 6.06 -10.82
C THR A 183 23.10 6.76 -11.42
N ARG A 184 23.30 8.00 -11.86
CA ARG A 184 22.27 8.73 -12.60
C ARG A 184 21.80 7.97 -13.87
N ASP A 185 22.71 7.31 -14.54
CA ASP A 185 22.38 6.56 -15.76
C ASP A 185 21.57 5.29 -15.48
N ASP A 186 21.78 4.65 -14.31
CA ASP A 186 20.93 3.55 -13.85
C ASP A 186 19.50 4.04 -13.62
N LEU A 187 19.32 5.19 -12.95
CA LEU A 187 18.01 5.80 -12.74
C LEU A 187 17.32 6.15 -14.06
N TYR A 188 18.06 6.81 -14.97
CA TYR A 188 17.51 7.20 -16.27
C TYR A 188 17.10 5.99 -17.09
N LYS A 189 17.89 4.91 -17.06
CA LYS A 189 17.55 3.64 -17.69
C LYS A 189 16.30 3.01 -17.09
N HIS A 190 16.18 3.03 -15.73
CA HIS A 190 15.00 2.53 -15.03
C HIS A 190 13.74 3.34 -15.40
N TYR A 191 13.82 4.67 -15.35
CA TYR A 191 12.76 5.56 -15.80
C TYR A 191 12.34 5.25 -17.25
N ARG A 192 13.28 5.19 -18.19
CA ARG A 192 12.97 4.93 -19.61
C ARG A 192 12.40 3.54 -19.87
N THR A 193 12.66 2.59 -18.97
CA THR A 193 12.15 1.22 -19.07
C THR A 193 10.71 1.10 -18.58
N TYR A 194 10.38 1.72 -17.46
CA TYR A 194 9.12 1.49 -16.77
C TYR A 194 8.09 2.60 -16.91
N TYR A 195 8.52 3.85 -17.16
CA TYR A 195 7.63 5.01 -17.27
C TYR A 195 7.15 5.21 -18.71
N VAL A 196 6.37 4.26 -19.15
CA VAL A 196 5.83 4.20 -20.53
C VAL A 196 4.32 4.00 -20.51
N PRO A 197 3.56 4.51 -21.51
CA PRO A 197 2.10 4.46 -21.53
C PRO A 197 1.52 3.06 -21.33
N ASN A 198 2.09 2.06 -21.99
CA ASN A 198 1.62 0.67 -21.91
C ASN A 198 1.97 -0.03 -20.58
N ASN A 199 2.67 0.65 -19.67
CA ASN A 199 2.92 0.22 -18.28
C ASN A 199 2.17 1.09 -17.26
N ALA A 200 1.37 2.05 -17.72
CA ALA A 200 0.73 3.05 -16.89
C ALA A 200 -0.80 2.95 -16.88
N VAL A 201 -1.38 3.49 -15.80
CA VAL A 201 -2.83 3.67 -15.63
C VAL A 201 -3.08 5.09 -15.17
N ILE A 202 -4.09 5.77 -15.75
CA ILE A 202 -4.60 7.04 -15.28
C ILE A 202 -5.98 6.83 -14.67
N GLY A 203 -6.16 7.19 -13.40
CA GLY A 203 -7.43 7.25 -12.71
C GLY A 203 -7.83 8.70 -12.43
N VAL A 204 -8.98 9.14 -12.93
CA VAL A 204 -9.48 10.51 -12.69
C VAL A 204 -10.87 10.45 -12.12
N ALA A 205 -11.10 11.16 -11.01
CA ALA A 205 -12.42 11.31 -10.42
C ALA A 205 -12.69 12.78 -10.10
N GLY A 206 -13.94 13.23 -10.26
CA GLY A 206 -14.34 14.59 -9.90
C GLY A 206 -15.32 15.25 -10.85
N ASP A 207 -15.35 16.58 -10.79
CA ASP A 207 -16.32 17.42 -11.47
C ASP A 207 -15.88 17.71 -12.92
N PHE A 208 -16.22 16.80 -13.82
CA PHE A 208 -15.95 16.91 -15.25
C PHE A 208 -16.99 16.18 -16.10
N ASN A 209 -17.06 16.49 -17.39
CA ASN A 209 -17.76 15.65 -18.35
C ASN A 209 -16.82 14.56 -18.88
N THR A 210 -17.25 13.29 -18.79
CA THR A 210 -16.44 12.12 -19.14
C THR A 210 -15.90 12.17 -20.58
N LYS A 211 -16.71 12.57 -21.56
CA LYS A 211 -16.27 12.63 -22.98
C LYS A 211 -15.21 13.70 -23.20
N GLU A 212 -15.39 14.87 -22.58
CA GLU A 212 -14.43 15.96 -22.66
C GLU A 212 -13.11 15.62 -21.96
N MET A 213 -13.18 15.03 -20.76
CA MET A 213 -11.99 14.60 -20.03
C MET A 213 -11.21 13.54 -20.81
N LEU A 214 -11.89 12.56 -21.38
CA LEU A 214 -11.24 11.56 -22.22
C LEU A 214 -10.57 12.19 -23.45
N ALA A 215 -11.21 13.18 -24.07
CA ALA A 215 -10.63 13.88 -25.22
C ALA A 215 -9.36 14.68 -24.83
N ARG A 216 -9.34 15.32 -23.65
CA ARG A 216 -8.16 16.01 -23.09
C ARG A 216 -7.01 15.02 -22.83
N ILE A 217 -7.30 13.90 -22.17
CA ILE A 217 -6.30 12.86 -21.90
C ILE A 217 -5.75 12.28 -23.20
N LYS A 218 -6.61 11.94 -24.16
CA LYS A 218 -6.17 11.48 -25.49
C LYS A 218 -5.23 12.47 -26.17
N LYS A 219 -5.59 13.74 -26.19
CA LYS A 219 -4.78 14.81 -26.81
C LYS A 219 -3.38 14.89 -26.21
N LEU A 220 -3.23 14.66 -24.90
CA LEU A 220 -1.96 14.83 -24.19
C LEU A 220 -1.12 13.53 -24.20
N PHE A 221 -1.75 12.38 -23.97
CA PHE A 221 -1.04 11.13 -23.74
C PHE A 221 -0.97 10.21 -24.96
N GLU A 222 -1.92 10.25 -25.89
CA GLU A 222 -1.93 9.35 -27.07
C GLU A 222 -0.75 9.60 -28.04
N PRO A 223 -0.20 10.83 -28.17
CA PRO A 223 1.01 11.07 -28.94
C PRO A 223 2.29 10.46 -28.34
N ILE A 224 2.28 10.10 -27.05
CA ILE A 224 3.44 9.46 -26.39
C ILE A 224 3.56 8.02 -26.91
N PRO A 225 4.70 7.63 -27.48
CA PRO A 225 4.83 6.30 -28.05
C PRO A 225 4.83 5.22 -26.95
N ALA A 226 4.24 4.06 -27.23
CA ALA A 226 4.38 2.88 -26.40
C ALA A 226 5.86 2.48 -26.27
N GLY A 227 6.26 2.09 -25.07
CA GLY A 227 7.57 1.50 -24.85
C GLY A 227 7.59 -0.01 -25.11
N ALA A 228 8.78 -0.64 -25.01
CA ALA A 228 8.86 -2.08 -24.89
C ALA A 228 8.12 -2.53 -23.63
N THR A 229 7.60 -3.77 -23.65
CA THR A 229 7.02 -4.36 -22.43
C THR A 229 8.10 -4.44 -21.35
N PRO A 230 7.93 -3.80 -20.20
CA PRO A 230 8.94 -3.84 -19.15
C PRO A 230 9.20 -5.26 -18.65
N PRO A 231 10.45 -5.58 -18.33
CA PRO A 231 10.79 -6.88 -17.77
C PRO A 231 10.12 -7.04 -16.39
N ARG A 232 9.76 -8.28 -16.04
CA ARG A 232 9.26 -8.63 -14.72
C ARG A 232 10.17 -9.66 -14.07
N LEU A 233 10.56 -9.43 -12.83
CA LEU A 233 11.31 -10.40 -12.07
C LEU A 233 10.37 -11.53 -11.63
N ALA A 234 10.43 -12.67 -12.31
CA ALA A 234 9.62 -13.85 -12.00
C ALA A 234 10.35 -14.75 -10.99
N ARG A 235 10.46 -14.31 -9.74
CA ARG A 235 11.09 -15.09 -8.67
C ARG A 235 10.02 -15.56 -7.68
N GLN A 236 9.81 -16.86 -7.60
CA GLN A 236 8.91 -17.45 -6.60
C GLN A 236 9.67 -17.77 -5.33
N GLU A 237 9.21 -17.22 -4.23
CA GLU A 237 9.73 -17.58 -2.91
C GLU A 237 9.34 -19.02 -2.56
N PRO A 238 10.30 -19.89 -2.18
CA PRO A 238 9.98 -21.23 -1.77
C PRO A 238 9.13 -21.26 -0.49
N GLU A 239 8.41 -22.38 -0.29
CA GLU A 239 7.63 -22.58 0.93
C GLU A 239 8.54 -22.61 2.15
N GLN A 240 8.18 -21.83 3.17
CA GLN A 240 8.84 -21.87 4.46
C GLN A 240 8.42 -23.13 5.23
N ARG A 241 9.38 -23.92 5.72
CA ARG A 241 9.15 -25.23 6.38
C ARG A 241 9.48 -25.26 7.86
N GLY A 242 9.79 -24.11 8.45
CA GLY A 242 10.11 -24.00 9.87
C GLY A 242 9.95 -22.57 10.34
N GLU A 243 9.57 -22.39 11.62
CA GLU A 243 9.54 -21.07 12.24
C GLU A 243 10.94 -20.46 12.24
N VAL A 244 11.03 -19.19 11.87
CA VAL A 244 12.25 -18.39 12.03
C VAL A 244 12.05 -17.43 13.19
N ARG A 245 13.01 -17.36 14.09
CA ARG A 245 13.04 -16.40 15.19
C ARG A 245 14.28 -15.54 15.10
N LEU A 246 14.10 -14.23 15.32
CA LEU A 246 15.20 -13.26 15.33
C LEU A 246 15.00 -12.24 16.45
N SER A 247 16.09 -11.59 16.82
CA SER A 247 16.12 -10.49 17.77
C SER A 247 16.87 -9.32 17.15
N VAL A 248 16.31 -8.14 17.29
CA VAL A 248 16.90 -6.88 16.84
C VAL A 248 17.12 -5.99 18.05
N GLU A 249 18.33 -5.52 18.25
CA GLU A 249 18.65 -4.58 19.32
C GLU A 249 18.71 -3.15 18.77
N GLY A 250 18.32 -2.18 19.59
CA GLY A 250 18.40 -0.79 19.21
C GLY A 250 17.94 0.18 20.29
N PRO A 251 17.98 1.51 20.01
CA PRO A 251 17.64 2.53 20.99
C PRO A 251 16.18 2.46 21.42
N GLY A 252 15.89 3.01 22.62
CA GLY A 252 14.54 3.11 23.17
C GLY A 252 14.34 2.31 24.43
N GLU A 253 13.09 2.23 24.90
CA GLU A 253 12.71 1.59 26.15
C GLU A 253 11.60 0.53 25.95
N THR A 254 11.04 0.47 24.75
CA THR A 254 9.85 -0.37 24.45
C THR A 254 10.24 -1.67 23.76
N VAL A 255 9.76 -2.77 24.31
CA VAL A 255 9.88 -4.10 23.69
C VAL A 255 8.73 -4.31 22.72
N TYR A 256 9.06 -4.72 21.49
CA TYR A 256 8.08 -5.12 20.48
C TYR A 256 8.24 -6.60 20.14
N VAL A 257 7.12 -7.26 19.89
CA VAL A 257 7.08 -8.59 19.27
C VAL A 257 6.26 -8.51 18.00
N GLN A 258 6.81 -8.98 16.91
CA GLN A 258 6.10 -9.05 15.64
C GLN A 258 6.09 -10.49 15.11
N ALA A 259 4.90 -11.00 14.82
CA ALA A 259 4.70 -12.28 14.16
C ALA A 259 4.21 -12.03 12.73
N ALA A 260 4.96 -12.50 11.73
CA ALA A 260 4.68 -12.33 10.33
C ALA A 260 4.40 -13.67 9.65
N TYR A 261 3.23 -13.78 9.04
CA TYR A 261 2.77 -14.98 8.33
C TYR A 261 2.67 -14.68 6.85
N ARG A 262 2.95 -15.67 5.99
CA ARG A 262 2.81 -15.47 4.56
C ARG A 262 1.33 -15.55 4.15
N PHE A 263 0.81 -14.44 3.64
CA PHE A 263 -0.52 -14.37 3.05
C PHE A 263 -0.46 -14.41 1.52
N PRO A 264 -1.51 -14.89 0.86
CA PRO A 264 -1.57 -14.93 -0.60
C PRO A 264 -1.73 -13.55 -1.21
N ALA A 265 -1.49 -13.45 -2.51
CA ALA A 265 -1.72 -12.24 -3.31
C ALA A 265 -3.18 -11.74 -3.20
N ALA A 266 -3.38 -10.44 -3.44
CA ALA A 266 -4.70 -9.80 -3.39
C ALA A 266 -5.74 -10.40 -4.36
N SER A 267 -5.28 -10.99 -5.47
CA SER A 267 -6.14 -11.67 -6.44
C SER A 267 -6.60 -13.07 -6.01
N HIS A 268 -6.01 -13.62 -4.92
CA HIS A 268 -6.34 -14.96 -4.45
C HIS A 268 -7.76 -15.03 -3.86
N PRO A 269 -8.52 -16.13 -4.06
CA PRO A 269 -9.88 -16.28 -3.54
C PRO A 269 -9.98 -16.12 -2.01
N ASP A 270 -8.95 -16.52 -1.26
CA ASP A 270 -8.91 -16.47 0.21
C ASP A 270 -8.68 -15.07 0.77
N PHE A 271 -8.31 -14.09 -0.06
CA PHE A 271 -8.01 -12.73 0.40
C PHE A 271 -9.13 -12.14 1.28
N PHE A 272 -10.39 -12.31 0.87
CA PHE A 272 -11.54 -11.75 1.60
C PHE A 272 -11.80 -12.48 2.93
N ALA A 273 -11.61 -13.79 2.97
CA ALA A 273 -11.71 -14.55 4.23
C ALA A 273 -10.58 -14.17 5.21
N LEU A 274 -9.37 -13.92 4.69
CA LEU A 274 -8.23 -13.42 5.46
C LEU A 274 -8.45 -11.98 5.96
N SER A 275 -9.06 -11.11 5.15
CA SER A 275 -9.41 -9.74 5.58
C SER A 275 -10.45 -9.76 6.71
N VAL A 276 -11.41 -10.69 6.66
CA VAL A 276 -12.36 -10.87 7.79
C VAL A 276 -11.63 -11.43 9.01
N LEU A 277 -10.75 -12.40 8.84
CA LEU A 277 -9.94 -12.96 9.92
C LEU A 277 -9.08 -11.87 10.60
N ASP A 278 -8.41 -11.02 9.83
CA ASP A 278 -7.64 -9.89 10.34
C ASP A 278 -8.51 -8.94 11.16
N SER A 279 -9.66 -8.52 10.62
CA SER A 279 -10.61 -7.67 11.35
C SER A 279 -11.08 -8.27 12.66
N LEU A 280 -11.23 -9.59 12.75
CA LEU A 280 -11.59 -10.29 13.98
C LEU A 280 -10.44 -10.36 14.97
N LEU A 281 -9.22 -10.61 14.50
CA LEU A 281 -8.03 -10.76 15.33
C LEU A 281 -7.49 -9.42 15.81
N ALA A 282 -7.12 -8.52 14.91
CA ALA A 282 -6.39 -7.29 15.23
C ALA A 282 -7.26 -6.03 15.19
N GLY A 283 -8.45 -6.12 14.58
CA GLY A 283 -9.33 -5.00 14.33
C GLY A 283 -9.39 -4.63 12.85
N PRO A 284 -10.30 -3.74 12.45
CA PRO A 284 -10.52 -3.46 11.05
C PRO A 284 -9.33 -2.73 10.43
N SER A 285 -8.73 -3.32 9.41
CA SER A 285 -7.69 -2.69 8.60
C SER A 285 -8.25 -1.50 7.84
N ASN A 286 -7.49 -0.41 7.78
CA ASN A 286 -7.92 0.80 7.11
C ASN A 286 -7.76 0.66 5.58
N LEU A 287 -8.80 1.01 4.83
CA LEU A 287 -8.77 1.10 3.36
C LEU A 287 -8.37 2.50 2.87
N ASN A 288 -8.02 3.39 3.80
CA ASN A 288 -7.66 4.78 3.51
C ASN A 288 -6.16 4.97 3.55
N MET A 289 -5.59 5.40 2.43
CA MET A 289 -4.22 5.90 2.40
C MET A 289 -4.13 7.34 2.93
N PHE A 290 -5.20 8.12 2.77
CA PHE A 290 -5.26 9.54 3.12
C PHE A 290 -6.33 9.82 4.16
N GLY A 291 -6.00 9.57 5.41
CA GLY A 291 -6.75 10.11 6.53
C GLY A 291 -8.07 9.43 6.88
N GLY A 292 -8.61 9.85 7.98
CA GLY A 292 -9.98 9.71 8.40
C GLY A 292 -10.38 8.40 9.06
N GLY A 293 -10.64 8.44 10.36
CA GLY A 293 -11.52 7.50 11.02
C GLY A 293 -10.92 6.13 11.32
N GLY A 294 -9.84 6.09 12.09
CA GLY A 294 -9.42 4.83 12.70
C GLY A 294 -10.55 4.23 13.53
N ILE A 295 -11.16 3.15 13.07
CA ILE A 295 -12.10 2.39 13.90
C ILE A 295 -11.29 1.71 14.99
N SER A 296 -11.68 1.92 16.26
CA SER A 296 -10.99 1.33 17.40
C SER A 296 -10.96 -0.20 17.31
N ASN A 297 -9.79 -0.80 17.60
CA ASN A 297 -9.62 -2.24 17.65
C ASN A 297 -10.01 -2.89 18.99
N LYS A 298 -10.52 -2.12 19.97
CA LYS A 298 -10.85 -2.60 21.32
C LYS A 298 -11.84 -3.76 21.37
N THR A 299 -12.58 -4.00 20.30
CA THR A 299 -13.53 -5.12 20.21
C THR A 299 -12.92 -6.36 19.55
N SER A 300 -11.66 -6.29 19.09
CA SER A 300 -10.97 -7.40 18.46
C SER A 300 -10.59 -8.49 19.49
N ARG A 301 -10.35 -9.68 19.01
CA ARG A 301 -10.01 -10.83 19.87
C ARG A 301 -8.66 -10.65 20.55
N LEU A 302 -7.67 -10.21 19.80
CA LEU A 302 -6.32 -9.97 20.33
C LEU A 302 -6.30 -8.83 21.36
N TYR A 303 -7.06 -7.76 21.14
CA TYR A 303 -7.15 -6.70 22.13
C TYR A 303 -7.65 -7.24 23.48
N ARG A 304 -8.75 -8.02 23.46
CA ARG A 304 -9.33 -8.62 24.65
C ARG A 304 -8.45 -9.69 25.32
N SER A 305 -7.69 -10.44 24.53
CA SER A 305 -6.85 -11.50 25.05
C SER A 305 -5.46 -11.04 25.48
N LEU A 306 -4.94 -9.94 24.93
CA LEU A 306 -3.60 -9.47 25.22
C LEU A 306 -3.59 -8.12 25.96
N VAL A 307 -4.39 -7.13 25.50
CA VAL A 307 -4.35 -5.79 26.13
C VAL A 307 -5.18 -5.75 27.41
N ASP A 308 -6.42 -6.22 27.38
CA ASP A 308 -7.26 -6.27 28.59
C ASP A 308 -6.69 -7.19 29.68
N LYS A 309 -5.75 -8.10 29.32
CA LYS A 309 -5.05 -9.01 30.25
C LYS A 309 -3.60 -8.62 30.54
N GLU A 310 -3.21 -7.42 30.11
CA GLU A 310 -1.90 -6.85 30.40
C GLU A 310 -0.70 -7.68 29.91
N PHE A 311 -0.84 -8.43 28.80
CA PHE A 311 0.30 -9.00 28.08
C PHE A 311 0.95 -7.97 27.14
N ALA A 312 0.13 -7.07 26.60
CA ALA A 312 0.56 -5.96 25.74
C ALA A 312 -0.14 -4.67 26.18
N VAL A 313 0.47 -3.53 25.88
CA VAL A 313 -0.17 -2.20 26.06
C VAL A 313 -0.87 -1.75 24.79
N GLY A 314 -0.57 -2.37 23.67
CA GLY A 314 -1.17 -2.10 22.37
C GLY A 314 -0.82 -3.18 21.37
N LEU A 315 -1.59 -3.24 20.29
CA LEU A 315 -1.33 -4.11 19.18
C LEU A 315 -1.86 -3.51 17.86
N SER A 316 -1.27 -3.95 16.77
CA SER A 316 -1.77 -3.73 15.42
C SER A 316 -1.64 -5.02 14.61
N GLY A 317 -2.41 -5.13 13.55
CA GLY A 317 -2.30 -6.19 12.56
C GLY A 317 -2.71 -5.68 11.20
N GLY A 318 -2.24 -6.35 10.16
CA GLY A 318 -2.60 -6.02 8.80
C GLY A 318 -1.76 -6.75 7.75
N SER A 319 -2.27 -6.75 6.53
CA SER A 319 -1.56 -7.23 5.35
C SER A 319 -1.64 -6.18 4.24
N ASN A 320 -0.62 -6.10 3.43
CA ASN A 320 -0.63 -5.27 2.23
C ASN A 320 -1.37 -5.98 1.09
N VAL A 321 -1.97 -5.16 0.22
CA VAL A 321 -2.59 -5.62 -1.03
C VAL A 321 -1.49 -5.68 -2.09
N THR A 322 -1.03 -6.87 -2.45
CA THR A 322 0.15 -7.08 -3.30
C THR A 322 -0.14 -8.01 -4.48
N VAL A 323 0.70 -7.90 -5.53
CA VAL A 323 0.63 -8.73 -6.74
C VAL A 323 1.05 -10.17 -6.46
N ASP A 324 2.06 -10.37 -5.64
CA ASP A 324 2.56 -11.68 -5.20
C ASP A 324 2.25 -11.90 -3.69
N PRO A 325 2.35 -13.13 -3.19
CA PRO A 325 2.19 -13.41 -1.76
C PRO A 325 3.14 -12.58 -0.89
N PHE A 326 2.59 -11.90 0.12
CA PHE A 326 3.36 -11.06 1.04
C PHE A 326 3.10 -11.44 2.51
N LEU A 327 3.35 -10.54 3.44
CA LEU A 327 3.24 -10.79 4.87
C LEU A 327 1.93 -10.24 5.45
N TYR A 328 1.32 -11.02 6.31
CA TYR A 328 0.40 -10.58 7.35
C TYR A 328 1.17 -10.44 8.65
N GLN A 329 1.19 -9.26 9.21
CA GLN A 329 1.96 -8.93 10.39
C GLN A 329 1.04 -8.64 11.57
N ILE A 330 1.37 -9.19 12.74
CA ILE A 330 0.76 -8.83 14.02
C ILE A 330 1.88 -8.30 14.91
N THR A 331 1.77 -7.05 15.30
CA THR A 331 2.75 -6.36 16.16
C THR A 331 2.15 -6.15 17.54
N LEU A 332 2.90 -6.51 18.56
CA LEU A 332 2.57 -6.35 19.97
C LEU A 332 3.54 -5.34 20.60
N ILE A 333 3.01 -4.36 21.32
CA ILE A 333 3.78 -3.53 22.24
C ILE A 333 3.71 -4.22 23.59
N VAL A 334 4.79 -4.89 23.97
CA VAL A 334 4.80 -5.75 25.17
C VAL A 334 4.62 -4.92 26.45
N HIS A 335 3.79 -5.40 27.35
CA HIS A 335 3.60 -4.74 28.65
C HIS A 335 4.91 -4.76 29.47
N PRO A 336 5.34 -3.66 30.12
CA PRO A 336 6.65 -3.56 30.80
C PRO A 336 6.91 -4.65 31.85
N ASN A 337 5.84 -5.18 32.46
CA ASN A 337 5.91 -6.24 33.49
C ASN A 337 5.76 -7.65 32.92
N ARG A 338 5.88 -7.82 31.61
CA ARG A 338 5.74 -9.12 30.93
C ARG A 338 6.97 -9.42 30.08
N LYS A 339 7.22 -10.71 29.90
CA LYS A 339 8.24 -11.16 28.96
C LYS A 339 7.66 -11.24 27.54
N PRO A 340 8.48 -11.01 26.49
CA PRO A 340 8.05 -11.16 25.11
C PRO A 340 7.44 -12.53 24.80
N GLU A 341 7.99 -13.58 25.41
CA GLU A 341 7.53 -14.96 25.26
C GLU A 341 6.10 -15.17 25.79
N ASP A 342 5.74 -14.50 26.90
CA ASP A 342 4.40 -14.58 27.47
C ASP A 342 3.36 -13.91 26.55
N ALA A 343 3.71 -12.77 25.95
CA ALA A 343 2.87 -12.09 24.99
C ALA A 343 2.70 -12.91 23.69
N LEU A 344 3.78 -13.53 23.20
CA LEU A 344 3.72 -14.42 22.04
C LEU A 344 2.88 -15.67 22.33
N ALA A 345 3.03 -16.28 23.49
CA ALA A 345 2.21 -17.43 23.88
C ALA A 345 0.72 -17.08 23.95
N ALA A 346 0.36 -15.92 24.49
CA ALA A 346 -1.02 -15.46 24.52
C ALA A 346 -1.58 -15.17 23.11
N LEU A 347 -0.76 -14.67 22.18
CA LEU A 347 -1.11 -14.55 20.76
C LEU A 347 -1.38 -15.94 20.15
N ASP A 348 -0.50 -16.90 20.38
CA ASP A 348 -0.62 -18.27 19.84
C ASP A 348 -1.87 -18.97 20.36
N ASP A 349 -2.20 -18.78 21.63
CA ASP A 349 -3.42 -19.31 22.24
C ASP A 349 -4.69 -18.76 21.58
N GLU A 350 -4.72 -17.47 21.24
CA GLU A 350 -5.87 -16.88 20.59
C GLU A 350 -6.00 -17.31 19.12
N ILE A 351 -4.89 -17.41 18.40
CA ILE A 351 -4.86 -17.96 17.03
C ILE A 351 -5.38 -19.41 17.06
N LYS A 352 -4.91 -20.21 18.03
CA LYS A 352 -5.37 -21.60 18.20
C LYS A 352 -6.88 -21.68 18.46
N ARG A 353 -7.45 -20.77 19.24
CA ARG A 353 -8.91 -20.74 19.47
C ARG A 353 -9.70 -20.54 18.19
N VAL A 354 -9.23 -19.65 17.29
CA VAL A 354 -9.88 -19.44 15.99
C VAL A 354 -9.71 -20.64 15.05
N GLN A 355 -8.60 -21.36 15.18
CA GLN A 355 -8.36 -22.61 14.44
C GLN A 355 -9.21 -23.78 14.94
N ASP A 356 -9.41 -23.88 16.25
CA ASP A 356 -10.09 -25.02 16.88
C ASP A 356 -11.63 -24.85 16.89
N SER A 357 -12.12 -23.63 16.97
CA SER A 357 -13.56 -23.32 17.11
C SER A 357 -14.03 -22.31 16.07
N LEU A 358 -15.28 -22.48 15.64
CA LEU A 358 -15.92 -21.49 14.74
C LEU A 358 -16.11 -20.17 15.49
N VAL A 359 -15.80 -19.07 14.82
CA VAL A 359 -16.20 -17.73 15.28
C VAL A 359 -17.72 -17.60 15.21
N SER A 360 -18.30 -16.74 16.06
CA SER A 360 -19.74 -16.55 16.06
C SER A 360 -20.24 -15.75 14.85
N LYS A 361 -21.54 -15.87 14.52
CA LYS A 361 -22.16 -15.07 13.47
C LYS A 361 -22.16 -13.58 13.81
N GLU A 362 -22.27 -13.26 15.08
CA GLU A 362 -22.22 -11.88 15.61
C GLU A 362 -20.86 -11.24 15.41
N GLU A 363 -19.78 -12.01 15.59
CA GLU A 363 -18.41 -11.54 15.30
C GLU A 363 -18.23 -11.25 13.83
N ILE A 364 -18.66 -12.15 12.93
CA ILE A 364 -18.64 -11.92 11.48
C ILE A 364 -19.45 -10.67 11.12
N ALA A 365 -20.66 -10.54 11.64
CA ALA A 365 -21.52 -9.38 11.37
C ALA A 365 -20.87 -8.06 11.82
N ARG A 366 -20.15 -8.06 12.98
CA ARG A 366 -19.39 -6.91 13.44
C ARG A 366 -18.23 -6.57 12.50
N ALA A 367 -17.41 -7.56 12.10
CA ALA A 367 -16.31 -7.35 11.16
C ALA A 367 -16.79 -6.77 9.83
N ILE A 368 -17.88 -7.30 9.29
CA ILE A 368 -18.49 -6.77 8.06
C ILE A 368 -19.02 -5.34 8.25
N LYS A 369 -19.64 -5.03 9.39
CA LYS A 369 -20.11 -3.67 9.70
C LYS A 369 -18.95 -2.68 9.75
N GLN A 370 -17.83 -3.08 10.33
CA GLN A 370 -16.60 -2.28 10.38
C GLN A 370 -15.98 -2.11 9.00
N ALA A 371 -15.92 -3.17 8.18
CA ALA A 371 -15.44 -3.09 6.81
C ALA A 371 -16.28 -2.14 5.94
N ARG A 372 -17.61 -2.13 6.12
CA ARG A 372 -18.49 -1.17 5.45
C ARG A 372 -18.20 0.27 5.86
N ALA A 373 -17.97 0.51 7.14
CA ALA A 373 -17.63 1.85 7.62
C ALA A 373 -16.30 2.32 7.06
N ASN A 374 -15.27 1.47 7.07
CA ASN A 374 -13.97 1.77 6.47
C ASN A 374 -14.07 2.01 4.96
N PHE A 375 -14.87 1.22 4.26
CA PHE A 375 -15.12 1.42 2.82
C PHE A 375 -15.80 2.76 2.56
N ALA A 376 -16.79 3.14 3.36
CA ALA A 376 -17.45 4.45 3.24
C ALA A 376 -16.47 5.60 3.48
N TYR A 377 -15.67 5.53 4.56
CA TYR A 377 -14.62 6.52 4.82
C TYR A 377 -13.56 6.55 3.71
N GLY A 378 -13.18 5.37 3.17
CA GLY A 378 -12.21 5.22 2.09
C GLY A 378 -12.68 5.75 0.73
N THR A 379 -13.96 6.07 0.58
CA THR A 379 -14.56 6.58 -0.65
C THR A 379 -15.24 7.94 -0.47
N GLU A 380 -15.08 8.59 0.68
CA GLU A 380 -15.78 9.83 1.01
C GLU A 380 -15.33 11.01 0.13
N ASN A 381 -14.02 11.16 -0.07
CA ASN A 381 -13.47 12.28 -0.82
C ASN A 381 -13.04 11.89 -2.24
N ILE A 382 -12.93 12.90 -3.10
CA ILE A 382 -12.60 12.75 -4.53
C ILE A 382 -11.20 12.16 -4.72
N THR A 383 -10.22 12.56 -3.90
CA THR A 383 -8.84 12.07 -3.97
C THR A 383 -8.78 10.55 -3.74
N ASN A 384 -9.46 10.05 -2.72
CA ASN A 384 -9.55 8.62 -2.47
C ASN A 384 -10.32 7.86 -3.55
N GLN A 385 -11.37 8.47 -4.12
CA GLN A 385 -12.11 7.82 -5.22
C GLN A 385 -11.24 7.65 -6.46
N ALA A 386 -10.45 8.68 -6.81
CA ALA A 386 -9.49 8.60 -7.91
C ALA A 386 -8.35 7.61 -7.61
N PHE A 387 -7.85 7.58 -6.37
CA PHE A 387 -6.87 6.60 -5.90
C PHE A 387 -7.33 5.17 -6.21
N TRP A 388 -8.54 4.79 -5.80
CA TRP A 388 -9.05 3.42 -5.97
C TRP A 388 -9.24 3.01 -7.43
N LEU A 389 -9.50 3.96 -8.34
CA LEU A 389 -9.60 3.67 -9.77
C LEU A 389 -8.29 3.06 -10.30
N GLY A 390 -7.16 3.65 -9.95
CA GLY A 390 -5.85 3.19 -10.41
C GLY A 390 -5.25 2.11 -9.53
N TYR A 391 -5.38 2.20 -8.20
CA TYR A 391 -4.78 1.26 -7.27
C TYR A 391 -5.23 -0.19 -7.51
N ALA A 392 -6.54 -0.39 -7.70
CA ALA A 392 -7.07 -1.72 -7.98
C ALA A 392 -6.52 -2.34 -9.27
N GLU A 393 -6.17 -1.51 -10.27
CA GLU A 393 -5.55 -1.95 -11.53
C GLU A 393 -4.08 -2.41 -11.35
N MET A 394 -3.44 -2.08 -10.24
CA MET A 394 -2.03 -2.47 -9.99
C MET A 394 -1.91 -3.95 -9.64
N PHE A 395 -2.90 -4.55 -8.97
CA PHE A 395 -2.88 -5.94 -8.52
C PHE A 395 -4.02 -6.82 -9.08
N SER A 396 -5.07 -6.20 -9.64
CA SER A 396 -6.23 -6.89 -10.22
C SER A 396 -6.88 -6.00 -11.28
N ASP A 397 -8.15 -5.63 -11.04
CA ASP A 397 -8.91 -4.66 -11.81
C ASP A 397 -9.88 -3.89 -10.88
N TYR A 398 -10.48 -2.81 -11.39
CA TYR A 398 -11.40 -2.00 -10.58
C TYR A 398 -12.65 -2.79 -10.11
N LYS A 399 -13.04 -3.87 -10.76
CA LYS A 399 -14.14 -4.75 -10.31
C LYS A 399 -13.83 -5.42 -8.98
N TRP A 400 -12.53 -5.65 -8.69
CA TRP A 400 -12.10 -6.15 -7.38
C TRP A 400 -12.58 -5.20 -6.26
N PHE A 401 -12.39 -3.89 -6.43
CA PHE A 401 -12.83 -2.88 -5.49
C PHE A 401 -14.36 -2.74 -5.45
N GLU A 402 -15.03 -2.70 -6.58
CA GLU A 402 -16.50 -2.62 -6.65
C GLU A 402 -17.18 -3.79 -5.94
N THR A 403 -16.61 -4.98 -6.04
CA THR A 403 -17.17 -6.20 -5.45
C THR A 403 -16.61 -6.52 -4.06
N TYR A 404 -15.77 -5.66 -3.50
CA TYR A 404 -15.09 -5.88 -2.22
C TYR A 404 -16.08 -6.21 -1.09
N LEU A 405 -17.06 -5.35 -0.86
CA LEU A 405 -18.06 -5.55 0.20
C LEU A 405 -18.93 -6.79 -0.06
N ASP A 406 -19.32 -7.06 -1.30
CA ASP A 406 -20.13 -8.23 -1.65
C ASP A 406 -19.37 -9.54 -1.40
N LYS A 407 -18.07 -9.55 -1.65
CA LYS A 407 -17.21 -10.71 -1.36
C LYS A 407 -17.00 -10.89 0.15
N MET A 408 -16.79 -9.80 0.89
CA MET A 408 -16.72 -9.83 2.36
C MET A 408 -18.03 -10.41 2.98
N LEU A 409 -19.19 -10.01 2.47
CA LEU A 409 -20.50 -10.46 2.92
C LEU A 409 -20.73 -11.98 2.75
N LYS A 410 -20.02 -12.63 1.84
CA LYS A 410 -20.12 -14.08 1.57
C LYS A 410 -19.25 -14.90 2.50
N VAL A 411 -18.34 -14.30 3.26
CA VAL A 411 -17.42 -15.00 4.17
C VAL A 411 -18.20 -15.64 5.31
N THR A 412 -17.98 -16.91 5.54
CA THR A 412 -18.62 -17.70 6.59
C THR A 412 -17.65 -17.99 7.77
N PRO A 413 -18.17 -18.37 8.96
CA PRO A 413 -17.31 -18.83 10.05
C PRO A 413 -16.38 -20.02 9.67
N LYS A 414 -16.84 -20.88 8.75
CA LYS A 414 -16.02 -22.01 8.25
C LYS A 414 -14.87 -21.53 7.37
N ASP A 415 -15.10 -20.48 6.55
CA ASP A 415 -14.03 -19.89 5.74
C ASP A 415 -12.95 -19.28 6.63
N VAL A 416 -13.35 -18.53 7.66
CA VAL A 416 -12.43 -17.92 8.62
C VAL A 416 -11.60 -19.01 9.33
N GLN A 417 -12.23 -20.09 9.81
CA GLN A 417 -11.52 -21.18 10.46
C GLN A 417 -10.55 -21.88 9.50
N ARG A 418 -10.99 -22.14 8.26
CA ARG A 418 -10.16 -22.78 7.23
C ARG A 418 -8.90 -21.95 6.94
N VAL A 419 -9.06 -20.66 6.65
CA VAL A 419 -7.89 -19.79 6.34
C VAL A 419 -7.00 -19.60 7.57
N ALA A 420 -7.55 -19.55 8.79
CA ALA A 420 -6.74 -19.50 10.00
C ALA A 420 -5.84 -20.75 10.14
N ARG A 421 -6.37 -21.94 9.86
CA ARG A 421 -5.61 -23.20 9.87
C ARG A 421 -4.57 -23.28 8.75
N GLU A 422 -4.87 -22.74 7.60
CA GLU A 422 -4.01 -22.81 6.42
C GLU A 422 -2.85 -21.83 6.49
N TYR A 423 -3.10 -20.59 6.90
CA TYR A 423 -2.13 -19.50 6.81
C TYR A 423 -1.46 -19.12 8.14
N LEU A 424 -2.14 -19.26 9.29
CA LEU A 424 -1.57 -18.89 10.59
C LEU A 424 -0.88 -20.09 11.27
N ARG A 425 0.08 -20.68 10.58
CA ARG A 425 0.82 -21.86 11.09
C ARG A 425 2.18 -21.43 11.63
N PRO A 426 2.61 -21.92 12.83
CA PRO A 426 3.91 -21.59 13.39
C PRO A 426 5.06 -21.89 12.42
N GLN A 427 5.02 -23.02 11.68
CA GLN A 427 6.08 -23.41 10.75
C GLN A 427 6.20 -22.52 9.50
N SER A 428 5.25 -21.64 9.24
CA SER A 428 5.25 -20.72 8.09
C SER A 428 5.35 -19.26 8.50
N ARG A 429 5.87 -18.98 9.71
CA ARG A 429 6.00 -17.61 10.22
C ARG A 429 7.44 -17.22 10.54
N VAL A 430 7.67 -15.94 10.57
CA VAL A 430 8.84 -15.29 11.18
C VAL A 430 8.37 -14.56 12.43
N VAL A 431 9.08 -14.74 13.53
CA VAL A 431 8.85 -14.00 14.78
C VAL A 431 10.09 -13.16 15.09
N GLY A 432 9.92 -11.86 15.15
CA GLY A 432 10.95 -10.92 15.55
C GLY A 432 10.64 -10.30 16.91
N THR A 433 11.68 -10.09 17.71
CA THR A 433 11.61 -9.33 18.96
C THR A 433 12.57 -8.16 18.86
N TYR A 434 12.06 -6.95 19.10
CA TYR A 434 12.89 -5.79 19.30
C TYR A 434 13.21 -5.63 20.78
N VAL A 435 14.51 -5.60 21.09
CA VAL A 435 15.04 -5.48 22.44
C VAL A 435 15.68 -4.09 22.59
N PRO A 436 15.10 -3.19 23.40
CA PRO A 436 15.69 -1.89 23.63
C PRO A 436 16.99 -1.96 24.42
N THR A 437 17.98 -1.21 23.99
CA THR A 437 19.29 -1.10 24.69
C THR A 437 19.33 0.03 25.72
N GLY A 438 18.19 0.66 26.00
CA GLY A 438 18.09 1.87 26.82
C GLY A 438 18.41 3.13 26.01
N ASN A 439 18.25 4.31 26.61
CA ASN A 439 18.69 5.56 25.99
C ASN A 439 20.21 5.56 25.97
N GLY A 440 20.76 5.15 24.84
CA GLY A 440 22.18 4.89 24.69
C GLY A 440 23.01 6.13 25.06
N GLU A 441 23.82 6.02 26.08
CA GLU A 441 25.11 6.70 26.04
C GLU A 441 25.87 6.08 24.86
N SER A 442 25.95 6.85 23.76
CA SER A 442 26.82 6.53 22.63
C SER A 442 28.25 6.29 23.17
N LYS A 443 28.66 5.05 23.16
CA LYS A 443 30.08 4.71 23.32
C LYS A 443 30.86 5.07 22.07
#